data_5b0e7a6a5eef1956b5cda057b8879d05
#
_entry.id   5b0e7a6a5eef1956b5cda057b8879d05
#
_cell.length_a   1.000
_cell.length_b   1.000
_cell.length_c   1.000
_cell.angle_alpha   90.00
_cell.angle_beta   90.00
_cell.angle_gamma   90.00
#
_symmetry.space_group_name_H-M   'P 1'
#
loop_
_entity.id
_entity.type
_entity.pdbx_description
1 polymer ?
#
loop_
_entity_poly.entity_id
_entity_poly.type
_entity_poly.pdbx_seq_one_letter_code
_entity_poly.pdbx_strand_id
1 'polypeptide(L)'
;MPALPPPRVSTTLAEAKRLHEIVKVQRAKLAFEKEQGLLVETTAATRTVFARARAERDAHMAWVQRTAPLLAAEVGADPRATFAALDRMMREHLEHLADLPLGSFGDGA
;
A
#
# COMPACT_ATOMS: atom_id res chain seq x y z
N MET A 1 47.66 -42.04 28.36
CA MET A 1 47.17 -41.30 27.18
C MET A 1 46.75 -39.90 27.64
N PRO A 2 47.45 -38.89 27.19
CA PRO A 2 47.04 -37.55 27.58
C PRO A 2 45.63 -37.27 27.10
N ALA A 3 44.81 -36.73 27.97
CA ALA A 3 43.50 -36.27 27.59
C ALA A 3 43.65 -35.25 26.46
N LEU A 4 42.81 -35.39 25.44
CA LEU A 4 42.71 -34.35 24.41
C LEU A 4 42.42 -33.03 25.06
N PRO A 5 43.13 -31.95 24.71
CA PRO A 5 42.78 -30.65 25.23
C PRO A 5 41.31 -30.35 24.89
N PRO A 6 40.57 -29.77 25.81
CA PRO A 6 39.21 -29.37 25.50
C PRO A 6 39.21 -28.50 24.25
N PRO A 7 38.21 -28.59 23.38
CA PRO A 7 38.15 -27.74 22.23
C PRO A 7 38.34 -26.31 22.67
N ARG A 8 39.32 -25.65 22.11
CA ARG A 8 39.62 -24.26 22.47
C ARG A 8 38.44 -23.39 22.13
N VAL A 9 37.71 -23.04 23.14
CA VAL A 9 36.69 -22.00 23.07
C VAL A 9 37.31 -20.62 23.16
N SER A 10 38.62 -20.54 23.58
CA SER A 10 39.35 -19.28 23.69
C SER A 10 39.87 -18.88 22.33
N THR A 11 39.09 -18.11 21.61
CA THR A 11 39.59 -17.30 20.53
C THR A 11 40.44 -16.18 21.10
N THR A 12 41.47 -15.77 20.39
CA THR A 12 42.22 -14.56 20.74
C THR A 12 41.29 -13.35 20.70
N LEU A 13 41.61 -12.30 21.43
CA LEU A 13 40.83 -11.07 21.43
C LEU A 13 40.67 -10.51 20.00
N ALA A 14 41.72 -10.59 19.17
CA ALA A 14 41.69 -10.16 17.80
C ALA A 14 40.71 -10.95 16.96
N GLU A 15 40.67 -12.28 17.16
CA GLU A 15 39.70 -13.16 16.46
C GLU A 15 38.26 -12.89 16.91
N ALA A 16 38.05 -12.68 18.20
CA ALA A 16 36.75 -12.35 18.74
C ALA A 16 36.21 -11.02 18.16
N LYS A 17 37.05 -10.00 18.07
CA LYS A 17 36.73 -8.71 17.47
C LYS A 17 36.38 -8.87 15.98
N ARG A 18 37.18 -9.64 15.27
CA ARG A 18 36.95 -9.92 13.85
C ARG A 18 35.59 -10.60 13.62
N LEU A 19 35.28 -11.62 14.39
CA LEU A 19 34.00 -12.32 14.32
C LEU A 19 32.83 -11.39 14.64
N HIS A 20 33.02 -10.54 15.65
CA HIS A 20 31.99 -9.55 16.01
C HIS A 20 31.71 -8.58 14.88
N GLU A 21 32.75 -8.07 14.22
CA GLU A 21 32.60 -7.17 13.08
C GLU A 21 31.93 -7.87 11.89
N ILE A 22 32.25 -9.12 11.60
CA ILE A 22 31.64 -9.91 10.55
C ILE A 22 30.14 -10.08 10.83
N VAL A 23 29.75 -10.45 12.04
CA VAL A 23 28.35 -10.61 12.43
C VAL A 23 27.60 -9.29 12.33
N LYS A 24 28.22 -8.19 12.75
CA LYS A 24 27.65 -6.84 12.68
C LYS A 24 27.34 -6.45 11.23
N VAL A 25 28.26 -6.70 10.31
CA VAL A 25 28.07 -6.44 8.88
C VAL A 25 26.96 -7.30 8.31
N GLN A 26 26.93 -8.58 8.65
CA GLN A 26 25.86 -9.49 8.19
C GLN A 26 24.49 -9.07 8.69
N ARG A 27 24.38 -8.64 9.95
CA ARG A 27 23.12 -8.14 10.51
C ARG A 27 22.65 -6.86 9.83
N ALA A 28 23.57 -5.94 9.55
CA ALA A 28 23.27 -4.70 8.85
C ALA A 28 22.77 -4.97 7.44
N LYS A 29 23.41 -5.91 6.73
CA LYS A 29 23.01 -6.34 5.39
C LYS A 29 21.61 -6.95 5.40
N LEU A 30 21.32 -7.83 6.37
CA LEU A 30 20.01 -8.47 6.51
C LEU A 30 18.92 -7.44 6.81
N ALA A 31 19.19 -6.49 7.70
CA ALA A 31 18.26 -5.40 8.01
C ALA A 31 17.97 -4.56 6.78
N PHE A 32 18.98 -4.23 5.98
CA PHE A 32 18.84 -3.49 4.75
C PHE A 32 17.98 -4.25 3.73
N GLU A 33 18.23 -5.52 3.51
CA GLU A 33 17.45 -6.37 2.62
C GLU A 33 15.97 -6.44 3.05
N LYS A 34 15.74 -6.53 4.36
CA LYS A 34 14.40 -6.54 4.94
C LYS A 34 13.67 -5.22 4.72
N GLU A 35 14.35 -4.10 4.92
CA GLU A 35 13.79 -2.77 4.66
C GLU A 35 13.46 -2.58 3.18
N GLN A 36 14.32 -3.06 2.28
CA GLN A 36 14.07 -3.04 0.84
C GLN A 36 12.82 -3.85 0.47
N GLY A 37 12.65 -5.03 1.05
CA GLY A 37 11.47 -5.86 0.84
C GLY A 37 10.19 -5.18 1.31
N LEU A 38 10.21 -4.58 2.49
CA LEU A 38 9.07 -3.83 3.02
C LEU A 38 8.70 -2.63 2.15
N LEU A 39 9.70 -1.92 1.63
CA LEU A 39 9.49 -0.77 0.75
C LEU A 39 8.83 -1.21 -0.56
N VAL A 40 9.26 -2.32 -1.15
CA VAL A 40 8.66 -2.88 -2.36
C VAL A 40 7.21 -3.30 -2.11
N GLU A 41 6.93 -3.97 -1.00
CA GLU A 41 5.57 -4.38 -0.62
C GLU A 41 4.67 -3.16 -0.41
N THR A 42 5.15 -2.12 0.27
CA THR A 42 4.41 -0.88 0.49
C THR A 42 4.09 -0.19 -0.83
N THR A 43 5.05 -0.13 -1.76
CA THR A 43 4.85 0.44 -3.08
C THR A 43 3.80 -0.34 -3.87
N ALA A 44 3.86 -1.67 -3.85
CA ALA A 44 2.88 -2.53 -4.52
C ALA A 44 1.48 -2.35 -3.93
N ALA A 45 1.35 -2.31 -2.61
CA ALA A 45 0.09 -2.07 -1.93
C ALA A 45 -0.50 -0.70 -2.28
N THR A 46 0.32 0.34 -2.31
CA THR A 46 -0.08 1.69 -2.69
C THR A 46 -0.61 1.72 -4.12
N ARG A 47 0.09 1.07 -5.06
CA ARG A 47 -0.38 0.96 -6.45
C ARG A 47 -1.73 0.27 -6.55
N THR A 48 -1.92 -0.80 -5.79
CA THR A 48 -3.18 -1.55 -5.78
C THR A 48 -4.32 -0.67 -5.27
N VAL A 49 -4.10 0.08 -4.20
CA VAL A 49 -5.10 1.01 -3.65
C VAL A 49 -5.48 2.09 -4.67
N PHE A 50 -4.49 2.71 -5.31
CA PHE A 50 -4.74 3.73 -6.33
C PHE A 50 -5.42 3.16 -7.58
N ALA A 51 -5.04 1.97 -8.02
CA ALA A 51 -5.67 1.31 -9.15
C ALA A 51 -7.14 0.99 -8.85
N ARG A 52 -7.44 0.52 -7.65
CA ARG A 52 -8.81 0.25 -7.20
C ARG A 52 -9.64 1.53 -7.14
N ALA A 53 -9.09 2.60 -6.55
CA ALA A 53 -9.78 3.88 -6.47
C ALA A 53 -10.12 4.43 -7.86
N ARG A 54 -9.19 4.32 -8.81
CA ARG A 54 -9.41 4.75 -10.20
C ARG A 54 -10.49 3.91 -10.88
N ALA A 55 -10.46 2.60 -10.70
CA ALA A 55 -11.45 1.68 -11.25
C ALA A 55 -12.85 1.99 -10.71
N GLU A 56 -12.97 2.27 -9.42
CA GLU A 56 -14.23 2.66 -8.79
C GLU A 56 -14.74 3.99 -9.32
N ARG A 57 -13.86 4.99 -9.46
CA ARG A 57 -14.23 6.27 -10.05
C ARG A 57 -14.74 6.11 -11.48
N ASP A 58 -14.02 5.35 -12.30
CA ASP A 58 -14.42 5.09 -13.68
C ASP A 58 -15.77 4.36 -13.76
N ALA A 59 -15.99 3.41 -12.87
CA ALA A 59 -17.25 2.68 -12.77
C ALA A 59 -18.42 3.60 -12.41
N HIS A 60 -18.22 4.54 -11.48
CA HIS A 60 -19.22 5.52 -11.10
C HIS A 60 -19.55 6.48 -12.25
N MET A 61 -18.53 6.95 -12.97
CA MET A 61 -18.75 7.84 -14.11
C MET A 61 -19.45 7.11 -15.26
N ALA A 62 -19.12 5.84 -15.50
CA ALA A 62 -19.82 5.03 -16.48
C ALA A 62 -21.29 4.80 -16.08
N TRP A 63 -21.56 4.62 -14.81
CA TRP A 63 -22.92 4.50 -14.28
C TRP A 63 -23.72 5.77 -14.57
N VAL A 64 -23.14 6.94 -14.37
CA VAL A 64 -23.79 8.23 -14.69
C VAL A 64 -24.21 8.27 -16.16
N GLN A 65 -23.33 7.88 -17.07
CA GLN A 65 -23.62 7.87 -18.51
C GLN A 65 -24.78 6.95 -18.87
N ARG A 66 -24.85 5.77 -18.26
CA ARG A 66 -25.94 4.82 -18.50
C ARG A 66 -27.25 5.24 -17.84
N THR A 67 -27.16 5.83 -16.67
CA THR A 67 -28.31 6.11 -15.81
C THR A 67 -29.00 7.42 -16.17
N ALA A 68 -28.25 8.45 -16.57
CA ALA A 68 -28.82 9.77 -16.85
C ALA A 68 -29.96 9.76 -17.89
N PRO A 69 -29.81 9.10 -19.06
CA PRO A 69 -30.91 9.05 -20.01
C PRO A 69 -32.15 8.26 -19.49
N LEU A 70 -31.90 7.22 -18.71
CA LEU A 70 -33.01 6.43 -18.10
C LEU A 70 -33.75 7.25 -17.06
N LEU A 71 -33.00 7.97 -16.22
CA LEU A 71 -33.57 8.86 -15.21
C LEU A 71 -34.36 9.99 -15.86
N ALA A 72 -33.80 10.61 -16.89
CA ALA A 72 -34.49 11.68 -17.63
C ALA A 72 -35.81 11.20 -18.22
N ALA A 73 -35.84 10.01 -18.82
CA ALA A 73 -37.05 9.42 -19.35
C ALA A 73 -38.08 9.13 -18.26
N GLU A 74 -37.63 8.62 -17.12
CA GLU A 74 -38.51 8.25 -16.00
C GLU A 74 -39.19 9.48 -15.37
N VAL A 75 -38.46 10.57 -15.21
CA VAL A 75 -39.00 11.78 -14.57
C VAL A 75 -39.48 12.85 -15.56
N GLY A 76 -39.38 12.58 -16.85
CA GLY A 76 -39.84 13.53 -17.88
C GLY A 76 -38.94 14.75 -18.01
N ALA A 77 -37.63 14.62 -17.72
CA ALA A 77 -36.66 15.72 -17.79
C ALA A 77 -35.89 15.69 -19.10
N ASP A 78 -35.22 16.83 -19.39
CA ASP A 78 -34.34 16.91 -20.55
C ASP A 78 -33.12 16.01 -20.34
N PRO A 79 -32.76 15.12 -21.28
CA PRO A 79 -31.66 14.19 -21.12
C PRO A 79 -30.29 14.88 -20.92
N ARG A 80 -30.03 15.96 -21.64
CA ARG A 80 -28.77 16.70 -21.54
C ARG A 80 -28.61 17.41 -20.20
N ALA A 81 -29.68 18.07 -19.75
CA ALA A 81 -29.70 18.74 -18.46
C ALA A 81 -29.57 17.74 -17.32
N THR A 82 -30.21 16.60 -17.41
CA THR A 82 -30.13 15.52 -16.43
C THR A 82 -28.72 14.94 -16.37
N PHE A 83 -28.12 14.67 -17.51
CA PHE A 83 -26.74 14.20 -17.56
C PHE A 83 -25.77 15.21 -16.94
N ALA A 84 -25.87 16.49 -17.34
CA ALA A 84 -24.98 17.53 -16.82
C ALA A 84 -25.07 17.67 -15.30
N ALA A 85 -26.30 17.63 -14.76
CA ALA A 85 -26.52 17.73 -13.33
C ALA A 85 -25.98 16.49 -12.59
N LEU A 86 -26.28 15.30 -13.10
CA LEU A 86 -25.86 14.05 -12.47
C LEU A 86 -24.34 13.86 -12.54
N ASP A 87 -23.73 14.22 -13.66
CA ASP A 87 -22.27 14.19 -13.83
C ASP A 87 -21.58 15.11 -12.83
N ARG A 88 -22.06 16.34 -12.70
CA ARG A 88 -21.51 17.30 -11.74
C ARG A 88 -21.66 16.79 -10.30
N MET A 89 -22.84 16.33 -9.93
CA MET A 89 -23.11 15.81 -8.58
C MET A 89 -22.24 14.62 -8.25
N MET A 90 -22.05 13.72 -9.22
CA MET A 90 -21.20 12.56 -9.03
C MET A 90 -19.73 12.96 -8.84
N ARG A 91 -19.23 13.92 -9.61
CA ARG A 91 -17.85 14.39 -9.46
C ARG A 91 -17.62 15.05 -8.11
N GLU A 92 -18.55 15.86 -7.64
CA GLU A 92 -18.52 16.45 -6.30
C GLU A 92 -18.50 15.37 -5.22
N HIS A 93 -19.33 14.34 -5.39
CA HIS A 93 -19.39 13.21 -4.46
C HIS A 93 -18.09 12.42 -4.44
N LEU A 94 -17.48 12.16 -5.60
CA LEU A 94 -16.20 11.47 -5.68
C LEU A 94 -15.07 12.27 -5.06
N GLU A 95 -15.08 13.59 -5.21
CA GLU A 95 -14.12 14.47 -4.52
C GLU A 95 -14.28 14.39 -3.02
N HIS A 96 -15.51 14.42 -2.54
CA HIS A 96 -15.80 14.25 -1.12
C HIS A 96 -15.29 12.90 -0.59
N LEU A 97 -15.49 11.83 -1.32
CA LEU A 97 -14.98 10.51 -0.93
C LEU A 97 -13.46 10.47 -0.90
N ALA A 98 -12.79 11.15 -1.83
CA ALA A 98 -11.33 11.22 -1.86
C ALA A 98 -10.75 11.99 -0.66
N ASP A 99 -11.51 12.95 -0.12
CA ASP A 99 -11.10 13.74 1.03
C ASP A 99 -11.41 13.06 2.38
N LEU A 100 -12.18 11.98 2.38
CA LEU A 100 -12.41 11.22 3.59
C LEU A 100 -11.10 10.58 4.06
N PRO A 101 -10.78 10.67 5.36
CA PRO A 101 -9.60 10.02 5.87
C PRO A 101 -9.71 8.51 5.64
N LEU A 102 -8.65 7.93 5.06
CA LEU A 102 -8.50 6.49 5.08
C LEU A 102 -8.53 6.08 6.54
N GLY A 103 -9.41 5.18 6.89
CA GLY A 103 -9.46 4.67 8.26
C GLY A 103 -8.07 4.28 8.70
N SER A 104 -7.74 4.53 9.98
CA SER A 104 -6.44 4.25 10.53
C SER A 104 -6.16 2.75 10.47
N PHE A 105 -5.39 2.34 9.49
CA PHE A 105 -4.92 0.97 9.36
C PHE A 105 -3.95 0.56 10.46
N GLY A 106 -3.77 1.26 11.48
CA GLY A 106 -2.87 0.92 12.54
C GLY A 106 -3.52 0.90 13.90
N ASP A 107 -4.69 1.46 14.02
CA ASP A 107 -5.46 1.43 15.24
C ASP A 107 -6.31 0.16 15.26
N GLY A 108 -5.65 -0.96 15.35
CA GLY A 108 -6.29 -2.25 15.52
C GLY A 108 -7.07 -2.34 16.83
N ALA A 109 -7.74 -1.33 17.13
CA ALA A 109 -8.59 -1.30 18.31
C ALA A 109 -9.78 -2.20 18.10
#